data_3d28ab7091e11e86aaffcb177affc1b0
#
_entry.id   3d28ab7091e11e86aaffcb177affc1b0
#
_cell.length_a   1.000
_cell.length_b   1.000
_cell.length_c   1.000
_cell.angle_alpha   90.00
_cell.angle_beta   90.00
_cell.angle_gamma   90.00
#
_symmetry.space_group_name_H-M   'P 1'
#
loop_
_entity.id
_entity.type
_entity.pdbx_description
1 polymer ?
#
loop_
_entity_poly.entity_id
_entity_poly.type
_entity_poly.pdbx_seq_one_letter_code
_entity_poly.pdbx_strand_id
1 'polypeptide(L)'
;MASSLLLTGIGLGADTAGDPSRSPELAGAASRQSAPSNDQSTMPASSDLALATDVWPLVGEARLKVFIWKVYDSALFTPSGRWQGGAPYQLSLHYLRDIPAATLVEETEKAWQEQGRSHPRLNEWLGLLGDLWPDITEGDNLVFGLNASGDSVFWFNGSPVGSIDDRDFGPLFGGIWLDPDTPRPRLRAQLIGPTPELAENSGP
;
A
#
# COMPACT_ATOMS: atom_id res chain seq x y z
N MET A 1 9.16 26.77 -0.19
CA MET A 1 9.58 26.85 1.23
C MET A 1 9.91 25.46 1.67
N ALA A 2 11.15 25.26 2.10
CA ALA A 2 11.68 23.95 2.42
C ALA A 2 11.21 23.53 3.79
N SER A 3 10.42 22.44 3.90
CA SER A 3 10.06 21.84 5.18
C SER A 3 11.03 20.74 5.53
N SER A 4 11.62 20.97 6.66
CA SER A 4 12.67 20.22 7.33
C SER A 4 12.15 18.86 7.81
N LEU A 5 12.80 17.77 7.40
CA LEU A 5 12.70 16.47 8.07
C LEU A 5 13.57 16.52 9.33
N LEU A 6 12.93 16.54 10.48
CA LEU A 6 13.59 16.32 11.77
C LEU A 6 13.56 14.84 12.11
N LEU A 7 14.73 14.24 12.01
CA LEU A 7 15.06 12.93 12.57
C LEU A 7 15.45 13.16 14.04
N THR A 8 14.67 12.68 15.00
CA THR A 8 15.13 12.65 16.38
C THR A 8 14.56 11.41 17.09
N GLY A 9 15.48 10.60 17.57
CA GLY A 9 15.43 9.99 18.87
C GLY A 9 15.51 8.48 18.93
N ILE A 10 16.74 7.98 19.03
CA ILE A 10 17.06 6.63 19.50
C ILE A 10 16.86 6.63 21.02
N GLY A 11 16.00 5.74 21.51
CA GLY A 11 15.87 5.43 22.93
C GLY A 11 16.19 3.96 23.18
N LEU A 12 17.38 3.70 23.69
CA LEU A 12 17.78 2.40 24.28
C LEU A 12 17.11 2.29 25.65
N GLY A 13 16.56 1.12 25.97
CA GLY A 13 16.14 0.78 27.32
C GLY A 13 16.08 -0.73 27.50
N ALA A 14 17.01 -1.22 28.33
CA ALA A 14 17.37 -2.60 28.59
C ALA A 14 16.42 -3.33 29.53
N ASP A 15 16.45 -4.66 29.37
CA ASP A 15 16.38 -5.77 30.37
C ASP A 15 15.44 -5.68 31.58
N THR A 16 14.65 -6.73 31.77
CA THR A 16 14.70 -7.53 33.00
C THR A 16 14.12 -8.94 32.80
N ALA A 17 14.93 -9.91 33.16
CA ALA A 17 14.62 -11.32 33.24
C ALA A 17 13.83 -11.68 34.50
N GLY A 18 13.13 -12.83 34.48
CA GLY A 18 12.50 -13.46 35.66
C GLY A 18 11.61 -14.62 35.25
N ASP A 19 12.09 -15.69 35.23
CA ASP A 19 12.27 -17.02 35.85
C ASP A 19 10.99 -17.88 36.02
N PRO A 20 11.13 -19.21 35.83
CA PRO A 20 10.03 -20.11 35.51
C PRO A 20 9.54 -20.93 36.72
N SER A 21 8.47 -21.66 36.54
CA SER A 21 8.03 -22.84 37.29
C SER A 21 6.63 -22.77 37.90
N ARG A 22 5.72 -23.51 37.32
CA ARG A 22 4.91 -24.51 38.03
C ARG A 22 3.87 -25.16 37.11
N SER A 23 4.11 -26.39 36.74
CA SER A 23 3.05 -27.40 36.61
C SER A 23 2.99 -28.18 37.93
N PRO A 24 1.93 -28.89 38.31
CA PRO A 24 1.22 -29.89 37.51
C PRO A 24 -0.30 -30.07 37.82
N GLU A 25 -0.91 -30.89 37.05
CA GLU A 25 -1.66 -32.11 37.35
C GLU A 25 -3.19 -32.13 37.19
N LEU A 26 -3.57 -32.93 36.20
CA LEU A 26 -4.54 -34.07 36.11
C LEU A 26 -6.02 -33.89 36.52
N ALA A 27 -6.81 -34.30 35.56
CA ALA A 27 -7.91 -35.27 35.58
C ALA A 27 -9.34 -34.70 35.26
N GLY A 28 -9.98 -35.38 34.30
CA GLY A 28 -11.43 -35.38 34.24
C GLY A 28 -12.02 -35.45 32.83
N ALA A 29 -12.20 -36.63 32.32
CA ALA A 29 -12.95 -36.96 31.12
C ALA A 29 -14.41 -36.54 31.19
N ALA A 30 -14.94 -35.98 30.12
CA ALA A 30 -16.33 -36.18 29.69
C ALA A 30 -16.48 -35.78 28.21
N SER A 31 -16.66 -36.79 27.40
CA SER A 31 -17.10 -36.70 26.02
C SER A 31 -18.44 -36.01 25.90
N ARG A 32 -18.50 -34.92 25.15
CA ARG A 32 -19.73 -34.51 24.44
C ARG A 32 -19.32 -34.07 23.05
N GLN A 33 -19.63 -34.95 22.10
CA GLN A 33 -19.71 -34.61 20.70
C GLN A 33 -20.74 -33.49 20.54
N SER A 34 -20.27 -32.33 20.15
CA SER A 34 -21.11 -31.30 19.56
C SER A 34 -20.60 -31.07 18.14
N ALA A 35 -21.52 -31.19 17.21
CA ALA A 35 -21.30 -31.06 15.77
C ALA A 35 -20.55 -29.78 15.39
N PRO A 36 -19.79 -29.81 14.29
CA PRO A 36 -19.16 -28.60 13.79
C PRO A 36 -20.25 -27.65 13.30
N SER A 37 -20.46 -26.59 14.05
CA SER A 37 -21.14 -25.41 13.50
C SER A 37 -20.24 -24.87 12.41
N ASN A 38 -20.68 -25.08 11.19
CA ASN A 38 -20.12 -24.51 9.98
C ASN A 38 -20.44 -23.01 10.01
N ASP A 39 -19.74 -22.27 10.86
CA ASP A 39 -19.71 -20.81 10.74
C ASP A 39 -18.71 -20.46 9.63
N GLN A 40 -19.21 -20.64 8.41
CA GLN A 40 -18.65 -19.99 7.26
C GLN A 40 -18.95 -18.51 7.47
N SER A 41 -18.08 -17.84 8.20
CA SER A 41 -17.90 -16.39 8.07
C SER A 41 -17.60 -16.13 6.61
N THR A 42 -18.67 -15.80 5.91
CA THR A 42 -18.64 -15.34 4.52
C THR A 42 -17.80 -14.10 4.51
N MET A 43 -16.50 -14.25 4.25
CA MET A 43 -15.65 -13.15 3.82
C MET A 43 -16.35 -12.57 2.58
N PRO A 44 -16.72 -11.29 2.57
CA PRO A 44 -17.29 -10.69 1.37
C PRO A 44 -16.30 -10.86 0.23
N ALA A 45 -16.83 -11.20 -0.92
CA ALA A 45 -16.10 -11.54 -2.12
C ALA A 45 -15.20 -10.38 -2.61
N SER A 46 -14.01 -10.27 -2.05
CA SER A 46 -12.88 -9.53 -2.64
C SER A 46 -12.23 -10.34 -3.78
N SER A 47 -13.00 -11.27 -4.36
CA SER A 47 -12.48 -12.33 -5.23
C SER A 47 -12.06 -11.86 -6.62
N ASP A 48 -12.31 -10.61 -7.00
CA ASP A 48 -12.06 -10.15 -8.37
C ASP A 48 -10.75 -9.34 -8.51
N LEU A 49 -10.05 -9.05 -7.43
CA LEU A 49 -8.76 -8.36 -7.49
C LEU A 49 -7.63 -9.29 -7.02
N ALA A 50 -7.10 -10.08 -7.94
CA ALA A 50 -5.88 -10.86 -7.72
C ALA A 50 -4.63 -9.98 -7.92
N LEU A 51 -3.51 -10.36 -7.29
CA LEU A 51 -2.22 -9.75 -7.61
C LEU A 51 -1.89 -10.03 -9.08
N ALA A 52 -1.70 -8.98 -9.86
CA ALA A 52 -1.58 -9.05 -11.32
C ALA A 52 -0.25 -8.45 -11.84
N THR A 53 0.69 -8.11 -10.96
CA THR A 53 1.99 -7.53 -11.35
C THR A 53 2.81 -8.47 -12.24
N ASP A 54 2.57 -9.78 -12.15
CA ASP A 54 3.24 -10.78 -13.00
C ASP A 54 2.47 -11.09 -14.29
N VAL A 55 1.21 -10.61 -14.39
CA VAL A 55 0.29 -10.93 -15.50
C VAL A 55 -0.02 -9.72 -16.36
N TRP A 56 -0.21 -8.56 -15.73
CA TRP A 56 -0.52 -7.34 -16.46
C TRP A 56 0.73 -6.70 -17.03
N PRO A 57 0.66 -6.16 -18.26
CA PRO A 57 1.75 -5.42 -18.84
C PRO A 57 2.15 -4.19 -18.00
N LEU A 58 3.46 -3.97 -17.91
CA LEU A 58 4.04 -2.78 -17.32
C LEU A 58 3.70 -1.56 -18.17
N VAL A 59 3.25 -0.49 -17.52
CA VAL A 59 3.04 0.84 -18.13
C VAL A 59 4.30 1.67 -18.05
N GLY A 60 4.90 1.76 -16.86
CA GLY A 60 6.12 2.51 -16.63
C GLY A 60 6.64 2.33 -15.21
N GLU A 61 7.87 2.77 -15.01
CA GLU A 61 8.59 2.68 -13.74
C GLU A 61 9.19 4.02 -13.36
N ALA A 62 9.26 4.28 -12.06
CA ALA A 62 9.87 5.50 -11.54
C ALA A 62 10.54 5.26 -10.19
N ARG A 63 11.63 5.96 -9.93
CA ARG A 63 12.30 5.91 -8.62
C ARG A 63 12.04 7.17 -7.83
N LEU A 64 11.51 7.01 -6.62
CA LEU A 64 11.44 8.11 -5.66
C LEU A 64 12.78 8.28 -4.97
N LYS A 65 13.29 9.53 -5.04
CA LYS A 65 14.44 9.98 -4.26
C LYS A 65 14.04 11.20 -3.44
N VAL A 66 14.48 11.23 -2.20
CA VAL A 66 14.37 12.40 -1.32
C VAL A 66 15.79 12.84 -1.00
N PHE A 67 16.21 13.99 -1.53
CA PHE A 67 17.60 14.43 -1.54
C PHE A 67 18.52 13.38 -2.19
N ILE A 68 19.44 12.81 -1.41
CA ILE A 68 20.39 11.77 -1.87
C ILE A 68 19.85 10.34 -1.63
N TRP A 69 18.77 10.20 -0.87
CA TRP A 69 18.25 8.89 -0.44
C TRP A 69 17.28 8.34 -1.48
N LYS A 70 17.52 7.12 -1.90
CA LYS A 70 16.55 6.31 -2.65
C LYS A 70 15.53 5.78 -1.64
N VAL A 71 14.25 5.96 -1.92
CA VAL A 71 13.17 5.52 -1.01
C VAL A 71 12.54 4.24 -1.52
N TYR A 72 12.07 4.25 -2.77
CA TYR A 72 11.50 3.07 -3.43
C TYR A 72 11.59 3.19 -4.96
N ASP A 73 11.50 2.05 -5.63
CA ASP A 73 11.15 1.93 -7.04
C ASP A 73 9.66 1.65 -7.15
N SER A 74 8.96 2.39 -7.98
CA SER A 74 7.54 2.22 -8.26
C SER A 74 7.34 1.73 -9.68
N ALA A 75 6.34 0.83 -9.88
CA ALA A 75 5.96 0.30 -11.18
C ALA A 75 4.44 0.28 -11.29
N LEU A 76 3.92 0.75 -12.44
CA LEU A 76 2.49 0.79 -12.73
C LEU A 76 2.13 -0.31 -13.73
N PHE A 77 1.08 -1.05 -13.43
CA PHE A 77 0.55 -2.13 -14.27
C PHE A 77 -0.91 -1.88 -14.58
N THR A 78 -1.32 -2.11 -15.81
CA THR A 78 -2.73 -2.08 -16.24
C THR A 78 -3.01 -3.25 -17.20
N PRO A 79 -4.26 -3.70 -17.35
CA PRO A 79 -4.58 -4.77 -18.28
C PRO A 79 -4.18 -4.49 -19.74
N SER A 80 -4.15 -3.22 -20.13
CA SER A 80 -3.81 -2.80 -21.50
C SER A 80 -2.32 -2.43 -21.68
N GLY A 81 -1.53 -2.38 -20.62
CA GLY A 81 -0.15 -1.85 -20.65
C GLY A 81 -0.07 -0.35 -20.96
N ARG A 82 -1.17 0.38 -20.79
CA ARG A 82 -1.26 1.82 -21.04
C ARG A 82 -2.05 2.50 -19.93
N TRP A 83 -1.60 3.67 -19.50
CA TRP A 83 -2.38 4.49 -18.57
C TRP A 83 -3.56 5.16 -19.30
N GLN A 84 -4.77 4.94 -18.80
CA GLN A 84 -6.00 5.48 -19.36
C GLN A 84 -6.70 6.50 -18.44
N GLY A 85 -6.00 6.96 -17.40
CA GLY A 85 -6.51 7.97 -16.49
C GLY A 85 -7.28 7.45 -15.29
N GLY A 86 -7.40 6.13 -15.12
CA GLY A 86 -8.16 5.54 -14.01
C GLY A 86 -8.00 4.04 -13.88
N ALA A 87 -8.85 3.45 -13.02
CA ALA A 87 -8.91 2.01 -12.77
C ALA A 87 -9.33 1.22 -14.05
N PRO A 88 -8.98 -0.08 -14.16
CA PRO A 88 -8.20 -0.84 -13.17
C PRO A 88 -6.68 -0.67 -13.33
N TYR A 89 -5.96 -0.69 -12.21
CA TYR A 89 -4.50 -0.68 -12.20
C TYR A 89 -3.92 -1.28 -10.91
N GLN A 90 -2.64 -1.64 -10.94
CA GLN A 90 -1.85 -1.97 -9.77
C GLN A 90 -0.58 -1.12 -9.76
N LEU A 91 -0.25 -0.60 -8.58
CA LEU A 91 0.96 0.18 -8.32
C LEU A 91 1.82 -0.59 -7.31
N SER A 92 2.98 -1.04 -7.74
CA SER A 92 3.96 -1.73 -6.91
C SER A 92 5.00 -0.74 -6.40
N LEU A 93 5.36 -0.84 -5.12
CA LEU A 93 6.39 -0.05 -4.45
C LEU A 93 7.42 -1.00 -3.87
N HIS A 94 8.58 -1.11 -4.51
CA HIS A 94 9.73 -1.88 -4.00
C HIS A 94 10.62 -0.96 -3.19
N TYR A 95 10.69 -1.19 -1.89
CA TYR A 95 11.38 -0.32 -0.95
C TYR A 95 12.89 -0.56 -0.92
N LEU A 96 13.65 0.53 -0.86
CA LEU A 96 15.11 0.54 -0.90
C LEU A 96 15.71 0.94 0.45
N ARG A 97 14.91 0.89 1.51
CA ARG A 97 15.28 1.18 2.89
C ARG A 97 14.17 0.78 3.85
N ASP A 98 14.54 0.64 5.12
CA ASP A 98 13.58 0.41 6.21
C ASP A 98 12.72 1.65 6.46
N ILE A 99 11.41 1.46 6.62
CA ILE A 99 10.45 2.52 6.92
C ILE A 99 9.38 1.96 7.87
N PRO A 100 9.22 2.51 9.08
CA PRO A 100 8.15 2.13 9.97
C PRO A 100 6.76 2.38 9.34
N ALA A 101 5.78 1.54 9.63
CA ALA A 101 4.40 1.68 9.16
C ALA A 101 3.82 3.06 9.51
N ALA A 102 4.06 3.54 10.73
CA ALA A 102 3.62 4.86 11.16
C ALA A 102 4.14 5.98 10.23
N THR A 103 5.41 5.87 9.77
CA THR A 103 5.98 6.85 8.84
C THR A 103 5.33 6.78 7.47
N LEU A 104 4.92 5.59 6.99
CA LEU A 104 4.17 5.47 5.74
C LEU A 104 2.82 6.17 5.83
N VAL A 105 2.13 6.03 6.95
CA VAL A 105 0.84 6.70 7.21
C VAL A 105 1.03 8.21 7.26
N GLU A 106 2.04 8.72 7.99
CA GLU A 106 2.36 10.15 8.06
C GLU A 106 2.69 10.75 6.69
N GLU A 107 3.47 10.04 5.86
CA GLU A 107 3.81 10.51 4.51
C GLU A 107 2.60 10.46 3.56
N THR A 108 1.65 9.54 3.77
CA THR A 108 0.37 9.49 3.05
C THR A 108 -0.49 10.72 3.39
N GLU A 109 -0.65 11.01 4.68
CA GLU A 109 -1.38 12.20 5.16
C GLU A 109 -0.78 13.47 4.56
N LYS A 110 0.54 13.61 4.66
CA LYS A 110 1.28 14.75 4.12
C LYS A 110 1.10 14.88 2.60
N ALA A 111 1.13 13.77 1.86
CA ALA A 111 0.92 13.81 0.41
C ALA A 111 -0.49 14.31 0.06
N TRP A 112 -1.51 13.89 0.79
CA TRP A 112 -2.87 14.41 0.63
C TRP A 112 -2.97 15.89 0.96
N GLN A 113 -2.32 16.35 2.03
CA GLN A 113 -2.28 17.78 2.40
C GLN A 113 -1.56 18.62 1.33
N GLU A 114 -0.42 18.16 0.81
CA GLU A 114 0.32 18.82 -0.26
C GLU A 114 -0.48 18.94 -1.56
N GLN A 115 -1.36 17.96 -1.83
CA GLN A 115 -2.28 17.98 -2.97
C GLN A 115 -3.57 18.75 -2.70
N GLY A 116 -3.74 19.31 -1.49
CA GLY A 116 -4.97 20.00 -1.09
C GLY A 116 -6.19 19.08 -1.03
N ARG A 117 -5.98 17.78 -0.81
CA ARG A 117 -7.08 16.81 -0.70
C ARG A 117 -7.81 16.98 0.62
N SER A 118 -9.13 16.99 0.54
CA SER A 118 -10.01 17.06 1.69
C SER A 118 -11.15 16.05 1.52
N HIS A 119 -11.33 15.19 2.53
CA HIS A 119 -12.43 14.24 2.57
C HIS A 119 -12.80 13.97 4.04
N PRO A 120 -14.09 13.79 4.41
CA PRO A 120 -14.51 13.57 5.79
C PRO A 120 -13.90 12.32 6.44
N ARG A 121 -13.55 11.32 5.63
CA ARG A 121 -13.03 10.02 6.08
C ARG A 121 -11.50 9.90 6.04
N LEU A 122 -10.73 10.96 5.75
CA LEU A 122 -9.26 10.88 5.67
C LEU A 122 -8.63 10.27 6.91
N ASN A 123 -9.04 10.73 8.11
CA ASN A 123 -8.51 10.21 9.37
C ASN A 123 -8.88 8.74 9.62
N GLU A 124 -10.08 8.32 9.21
CA GLU A 124 -10.49 6.93 9.28
C GLU A 124 -9.61 6.06 8.37
N TRP A 125 -9.39 6.50 7.13
CA TRP A 125 -8.54 5.77 6.18
C TRP A 125 -7.09 5.69 6.65
N LEU A 126 -6.53 6.75 7.24
CA LEU A 126 -5.19 6.73 7.84
C LEU A 126 -5.10 5.70 8.98
N GLY A 127 -6.13 5.59 9.81
CA GLY A 127 -6.23 4.55 10.83
C GLY A 127 -6.23 3.15 10.23
N LEU A 128 -7.06 2.90 9.21
CA LEU A 128 -7.11 1.62 8.51
C LEU A 128 -5.77 1.25 7.86
N LEU A 129 -5.08 2.22 7.25
CA LEU A 129 -3.75 2.00 6.68
C LEU A 129 -2.73 1.61 7.75
N GLY A 130 -2.79 2.24 8.94
CA GLY A 130 -1.94 1.89 10.07
C GLY A 130 -2.18 0.48 10.62
N ASP A 131 -3.42 -0.02 10.53
CA ASP A 131 -3.76 -1.39 10.92
C ASP A 131 -3.36 -2.42 9.85
N LEU A 132 -3.33 -2.03 8.58
CA LEU A 132 -3.05 -2.91 7.45
C LEU A 132 -1.57 -3.07 7.15
N TRP A 133 -0.79 -2.01 7.27
CA TRP A 133 0.59 -2.02 6.81
C TRP A 133 1.56 -2.49 7.88
N PRO A 134 2.44 -3.44 7.55
CA PRO A 134 3.56 -3.79 8.42
C PRO A 134 4.68 -2.74 8.33
N ASP A 135 5.62 -2.78 9.25
CA ASP A 135 6.91 -2.12 9.08
C ASP A 135 7.60 -2.66 7.83
N ILE A 136 8.17 -1.77 7.06
CA ILE A 136 8.90 -2.10 5.83
C ILE A 136 10.37 -2.31 6.14
N THR A 137 10.93 -3.37 5.58
CA THR A 137 12.38 -3.62 5.53
C THR A 137 12.88 -3.39 4.10
N GLU A 138 14.15 -3.02 3.92
CA GLU A 138 14.77 -2.91 2.60
C GLU A 138 14.58 -4.21 1.80
N GLY A 139 14.08 -4.09 0.57
CA GLY A 139 13.73 -5.21 -0.31
C GLY A 139 12.26 -5.60 -0.30
N ASP A 140 11.47 -5.11 0.66
CA ASP A 140 10.04 -5.40 0.71
C ASP A 140 9.28 -4.73 -0.44
N ASN A 141 8.16 -5.36 -0.80
CA ASN A 141 7.27 -4.89 -1.85
C ASN A 141 5.85 -4.72 -1.33
N LEU A 142 5.32 -3.51 -1.43
CA LEU A 142 3.92 -3.19 -1.15
C LEU A 142 3.20 -2.88 -2.47
N VAL A 143 2.10 -3.56 -2.74
CA VAL A 143 1.31 -3.34 -3.94
C VAL A 143 -0.06 -2.81 -3.54
N PHE A 144 -0.49 -1.74 -4.19
CA PHE A 144 -1.84 -1.22 -4.15
C PHE A 144 -2.54 -1.55 -5.46
N GLY A 145 -3.74 -2.12 -5.38
CA GLY A 145 -4.59 -2.38 -6.52
C GLY A 145 -5.94 -1.69 -6.41
N LEU A 146 -6.40 -1.13 -7.52
CA LEU A 146 -7.73 -0.57 -7.68
C LEU A 146 -8.40 -1.25 -8.87
N ASN A 147 -9.54 -1.92 -8.62
CA ASN A 147 -10.29 -2.57 -9.68
C ASN A 147 -11.29 -1.62 -10.38
N ALA A 148 -11.92 -2.09 -11.45
CA ALA A 148 -12.91 -1.32 -12.21
C ALA A 148 -14.16 -0.96 -11.39
N SER A 149 -14.46 -1.70 -10.32
CA SER A 149 -15.58 -1.43 -9.40
C SER A 149 -15.26 -0.38 -8.34
N GLY A 150 -13.97 -0.01 -8.20
CA GLY A 150 -13.49 0.95 -7.21
C GLY A 150 -13.03 0.31 -5.89
N ASP A 151 -12.91 -1.04 -5.84
CA ASP A 151 -12.41 -1.73 -4.66
C ASP A 151 -10.89 -1.63 -4.59
N SER A 152 -10.38 -1.38 -3.39
CA SER A 152 -8.95 -1.18 -3.11
C SER A 152 -8.40 -2.34 -2.28
N VAL A 153 -7.31 -2.94 -2.74
CA VAL A 153 -6.65 -4.06 -2.05
C VAL A 153 -5.16 -3.79 -1.94
N PHE A 154 -4.56 -4.26 -0.85
CA PHE A 154 -3.12 -4.19 -0.60
C PHE A 154 -2.52 -5.60 -0.50
N TRP A 155 -1.33 -5.74 -1.08
CA TRP A 155 -0.48 -6.94 -0.93
C TRP A 155 0.88 -6.52 -0.39
N PHE A 156 1.41 -7.35 0.49
CA PHE A 156 2.76 -7.22 1.02
C PHE A 156 3.54 -8.48 0.70
N ASN A 157 4.66 -8.34 -0.02
CA ASN A 157 5.49 -9.45 -0.47
C ASN A 157 4.69 -10.57 -1.16
N GLY A 158 3.74 -10.18 -2.00
CA GLY A 158 2.89 -11.11 -2.75
C GLY A 158 1.69 -11.67 -2.00
N SER A 159 1.55 -11.44 -0.69
CA SER A 159 0.42 -11.88 0.13
C SER A 159 -0.57 -10.75 0.36
N PRO A 160 -1.89 -10.96 0.22
CA PRO A 160 -2.88 -9.95 0.52
C PRO A 160 -2.85 -9.63 2.02
N VAL A 161 -2.80 -8.34 2.35
CA VAL A 161 -2.79 -7.86 3.74
C VAL A 161 -4.09 -7.18 4.13
N GLY A 162 -4.92 -6.77 3.17
CA GLY A 162 -6.25 -6.24 3.43
C GLY A 162 -6.77 -5.34 2.33
N SER A 163 -7.97 -4.78 2.57
CA SER A 163 -8.69 -3.92 1.64
C SER A 163 -9.33 -2.75 2.39
N ILE A 164 -9.58 -1.67 1.65
CA ILE A 164 -10.40 -0.55 2.12
C ILE A 164 -11.61 -0.49 1.20
N ASP A 165 -12.78 -0.84 1.77
CA ASP A 165 -14.06 -0.88 1.07
C ASP A 165 -14.70 0.52 1.07
N ASP A 166 -14.08 1.41 0.29
CA ASP A 166 -14.58 2.76 0.06
C ASP A 166 -14.15 3.22 -1.35
N ARG A 167 -15.14 3.49 -2.19
CA ARG A 167 -14.89 3.89 -3.59
C ARG A 167 -14.18 5.24 -3.74
N ASP A 168 -14.26 6.09 -2.74
CA ASP A 168 -13.59 7.39 -2.76
C ASP A 168 -12.11 7.28 -2.34
N PHE A 169 -11.77 6.23 -1.57
CA PHE A 169 -10.40 6.01 -1.10
C PHE A 169 -9.42 5.74 -2.25
N GLY A 170 -9.73 4.78 -3.12
CA GLY A 170 -8.82 4.31 -4.16
C GLY A 170 -8.31 5.42 -5.09
N PRO A 171 -9.19 6.25 -5.67
CA PRO A 171 -8.79 7.39 -6.48
C PRO A 171 -7.94 8.41 -5.72
N LEU A 172 -8.27 8.71 -4.46
CA LEU A 172 -7.50 9.63 -3.62
C LEU A 172 -6.12 9.08 -3.27
N PHE A 173 -6.04 7.80 -2.91
CA PHE A 173 -4.77 7.17 -2.58
C PHE A 173 -3.86 7.02 -3.80
N GLY A 174 -4.36 6.44 -4.88
CA GLY A 174 -3.59 6.32 -6.13
C GLY A 174 -3.22 7.68 -6.74
N GLY A 175 -4.03 8.70 -6.50
CA GLY A 175 -3.79 10.07 -6.92
C GLY A 175 -2.49 10.67 -6.37
N ILE A 176 -1.93 10.14 -5.27
CA ILE A 176 -0.62 10.57 -4.75
C ILE A 176 0.45 10.47 -5.85
N TRP A 177 0.39 9.44 -6.69
CA TRP A 177 1.34 9.19 -7.79
C TRP A 177 0.81 9.58 -9.16
N LEU A 178 -0.52 9.41 -9.40
CA LEU A 178 -1.08 9.37 -10.75
C LEU A 178 -1.91 10.61 -11.12
N ASP A 179 -2.25 11.45 -10.14
CA ASP A 179 -3.01 12.67 -10.39
C ASP A 179 -2.19 13.69 -11.21
N PRO A 180 -2.80 14.37 -12.19
CA PRO A 180 -2.14 15.44 -12.94
C PRO A 180 -1.52 16.53 -12.06
N ASP A 181 -2.16 16.83 -10.91
CA ASP A 181 -1.74 17.87 -9.97
C ASP A 181 -0.80 17.34 -8.87
N THR A 182 -0.22 16.14 -9.06
CA THR A 182 0.75 15.61 -8.10
C THR A 182 1.96 16.55 -7.92
N PRO A 183 2.47 16.74 -6.69
CA PRO A 183 3.67 17.52 -6.46
C PRO A 183 4.94 16.90 -7.05
N ARG A 184 4.82 15.68 -7.62
CA ARG A 184 5.91 14.93 -8.25
C ARG A 184 5.67 14.65 -9.74
N PRO A 185 5.52 15.67 -10.60
CA PRO A 185 5.12 15.49 -12.01
C PRO A 185 6.11 14.65 -12.81
N ARG A 186 7.40 14.69 -12.48
CA ARG A 186 8.43 13.86 -13.16
C ARG A 186 8.27 12.37 -12.83
N LEU A 187 7.95 12.03 -11.58
CA LEU A 187 7.69 10.65 -11.17
C LEU A 187 6.44 10.13 -11.86
N ARG A 188 5.36 10.93 -11.87
CA ARG A 188 4.15 10.60 -12.59
C ARG A 188 4.40 10.35 -14.08
N ALA A 189 5.12 11.25 -14.76
CA ALA A 189 5.40 11.12 -16.18
C ALA A 189 6.15 9.82 -16.52
N GLN A 190 7.05 9.36 -15.65
CA GLN A 190 7.73 8.08 -15.82
C GLN A 190 6.77 6.89 -15.61
N LEU A 191 5.87 6.96 -14.60
CA LEU A 191 4.92 5.90 -14.30
C LEU A 191 3.87 5.71 -15.39
N ILE A 192 3.30 6.82 -15.91
CA ILE A 192 2.23 6.72 -16.90
C ILE A 192 2.74 6.48 -18.33
N GLY A 193 4.05 6.51 -18.52
CA GLY A 193 4.66 6.36 -19.85
C GLY A 193 4.38 7.55 -20.79
N PRO A 194 4.81 7.48 -22.04
CA PRO A 194 4.55 8.51 -23.03
C PRO A 194 3.05 8.61 -23.31
N THR A 195 2.52 9.83 -23.19
CA THR A 195 1.14 10.10 -23.56
C THR A 195 0.96 9.88 -25.08
N PRO A 196 -0.10 9.20 -25.55
CA PRO A 196 -0.31 8.92 -26.95
C PRO A 196 -0.22 10.15 -27.88
N GLU A 197 -0.57 11.32 -27.36
CA GLU A 197 -0.56 12.60 -28.08
C GLU A 197 0.83 13.07 -28.51
N LEU A 198 1.91 12.61 -27.84
CA LEU A 198 3.29 12.92 -28.21
C LEU A 198 3.88 11.92 -29.21
N ALA A 199 3.27 10.75 -29.36
CA ALA A 199 3.73 9.72 -30.27
C ALA A 199 3.30 10.01 -31.73
N GLU A 200 2.18 10.68 -31.95
CA GLU A 200 1.69 11.02 -33.29
C GLU A 200 2.44 12.19 -33.97
N ASN A 201 3.16 13.00 -33.20
CA ASN A 201 3.87 14.16 -33.75
C ASN A 201 5.36 13.89 -34.05
N SER A 202 5.80 12.65 -33.99
CA SER A 202 7.16 12.20 -34.34
C SER A 202 7.16 11.35 -35.63
N GLY A 203 6.32 11.69 -36.59
CA GLY A 203 6.38 11.18 -37.95
C GLY A 203 7.44 11.94 -38.77
N PRO A 204 8.09 11.24 -39.72
CA PRO A 204 9.26 11.72 -40.47
C PRO A 204 8.98 12.92 -41.37
#